data_d23b7b3f17f9278bf610cc6e6379f95e
#
_entry.id   d23b7b3f17f9278bf610cc6e6379f95e
#
_cell.length_a   1.000
_cell.length_b   1.000
_cell.length_c   1.000
_cell.angle_alpha   90.00
_cell.angle_beta   90.00
_cell.angle_gamma   90.00
#
_symmetry.space_group_name_H-M   'P 1'
#
loop_
_entity.id
_entity.type
_entity.pdbx_description
1 polymer ?
#
loop_
_entity_poly.entity_id
_entity_poly.type
_entity_poly.pdbx_seq_one_letter_code
_entity_poly.pdbx_strand_id
1 'polypeptide(L)'
;MPKVQADGLPLPQRYGAILTIVIGISMAVLDGAIANVALPTIATDLHATPASSIWVVNAYQIAIVISLLSFSFLGDMFGYRRIYKCGLVVFLLSSLFCALSDSLQMLTLARVIQGFGGAALMSVNTALIRLIYPQRFLGRGMGINSFIVAVSSAAGPTIAAAILSIASWKWLFLINVPLGIIALLLAMRFLPPNGSRASKPRFDLPSAVMNALTFGLLITALSGFAQGQSLTLIAAELVVMVVVGIFFIRRQLSLPVPLLPVDLLRIPLFSLSICTSVCSFCAQMLAMVSLPFYLQTVLGRSEVETGLLLTPWPLATMVMAPLAGYLIER
;
A
#
# COMPACT_ATOMS: atom_id res chain seq x y z
N MET A 1 -8.37 36.78 -15.97
CA MET A 1 -9.46 36.02 -15.38
C MET A 1 -8.86 34.72 -14.83
N PRO A 2 -8.99 34.39 -13.54
CA PRO A 2 -8.54 33.10 -13.04
C PRO A 2 -9.34 32.02 -13.77
N LYS A 3 -8.66 31.05 -14.40
CA LYS A 3 -9.32 29.88 -14.95
C LYS A 3 -10.02 29.19 -13.79
N VAL A 4 -11.34 29.18 -13.81
CA VAL A 4 -12.16 28.36 -12.92
C VAL A 4 -11.64 26.95 -13.09
N GLN A 5 -10.99 26.41 -12.07
CA GLN A 5 -10.56 25.01 -12.08
C GLN A 5 -11.83 24.19 -12.26
N ALA A 6 -11.92 23.49 -13.39
CA ALA A 6 -13.05 22.63 -13.68
C ALA A 6 -13.15 21.60 -12.53
N ASP A 7 -14.34 21.48 -11.93
CA ASP A 7 -14.62 20.55 -10.84
C ASP A 7 -14.57 19.09 -11.39
N GLY A 8 -13.39 18.46 -11.33
CA GLY A 8 -13.12 17.13 -11.87
C GLY A 8 -12.87 17.08 -13.38
N LEU A 9 -12.62 15.89 -13.89
CA LEU A 9 -12.37 15.63 -15.32
C LEU A 9 -13.70 15.41 -16.08
N PRO A 10 -13.75 15.77 -17.39
CA PRO A 10 -14.89 15.44 -18.25
C PRO A 10 -15.06 13.92 -18.38
N LEU A 11 -16.30 13.46 -18.59
CA LEU A 11 -16.67 12.04 -18.55
C LEU A 11 -15.77 11.09 -19.35
N PRO A 12 -15.43 11.32 -20.63
CA PRO A 12 -14.59 10.40 -21.39
C PRO A 12 -13.20 10.23 -20.79
N GLN A 13 -12.56 11.34 -20.37
CA GLN A 13 -11.24 11.35 -19.77
C GLN A 13 -11.25 10.76 -18.36
N ARG A 14 -12.35 10.97 -17.61
CA ARG A 14 -12.54 10.45 -16.25
C ARG A 14 -12.47 8.94 -16.21
N TYR A 15 -13.16 8.22 -17.12
CA TYR A 15 -13.12 6.77 -17.16
C TYR A 15 -11.72 6.21 -17.38
N GLY A 16 -10.94 6.79 -18.31
CA GLY A 16 -9.56 6.40 -18.53
C GLY A 16 -8.66 6.67 -17.33
N ALA A 17 -8.86 7.80 -16.63
CA ALA A 17 -8.13 8.14 -15.43
C ALA A 17 -8.48 7.19 -14.25
N ILE A 18 -9.76 6.85 -14.08
CA ILE A 18 -10.22 5.88 -13.08
C ILE A 18 -9.61 4.49 -13.37
N LEU A 19 -9.68 4.03 -14.62
CA LEU A 19 -9.10 2.74 -15.01
C LEU A 19 -7.59 2.69 -14.72
N THR A 20 -6.88 3.79 -14.97
CA THR A 20 -5.45 3.91 -14.62
C THR A 20 -5.21 3.67 -13.13
N ILE A 21 -5.99 4.35 -12.28
CA ILE A 21 -5.85 4.24 -10.81
C ILE A 21 -6.25 2.85 -10.34
N VAL A 22 -7.33 2.28 -10.87
CA VAL A 22 -7.79 0.93 -10.55
C VAL A 22 -6.71 -0.11 -10.84
N ILE A 23 -6.10 -0.07 -12.03
CA ILE A 23 -5.04 -1.01 -12.37
C ILE A 23 -3.84 -0.83 -11.43
N GLY A 24 -3.38 0.41 -11.22
CA GLY A 24 -2.19 0.65 -10.38
C GLY A 24 -2.37 0.25 -8.92
N ILE A 25 -3.53 0.57 -8.31
CA ILE A 25 -3.80 0.18 -6.92
C ILE A 25 -4.01 -1.34 -6.80
N SER A 26 -4.69 -1.96 -7.78
CA SER A 26 -4.86 -3.42 -7.80
C SER A 26 -3.51 -4.14 -7.89
N MET A 27 -2.62 -3.68 -8.76
CA MET A 27 -1.26 -4.24 -8.86
C MET A 27 -0.52 -4.17 -7.53
N ALA A 28 -0.49 -3.01 -6.87
CA ALA A 28 0.24 -2.84 -5.61
C ALA A 28 -0.35 -3.69 -4.47
N VAL A 29 -1.68 -3.80 -4.39
CA VAL A 29 -2.37 -4.57 -3.36
C VAL A 29 -2.27 -6.08 -3.61
N LEU A 30 -2.52 -6.52 -4.86
CA LEU A 30 -2.39 -7.92 -5.26
C LEU A 30 -0.98 -8.44 -5.04
N ASP A 31 0.03 -7.69 -5.44
CA ASP A 31 1.44 -8.07 -5.31
C ASP A 31 1.83 -8.35 -3.85
N GLY A 32 1.34 -7.54 -2.91
CA GLY A 32 1.51 -7.79 -1.47
C GLY A 32 0.82 -9.07 -0.99
N ALA A 33 -0.35 -9.40 -1.51
CA ALA A 33 -1.11 -10.58 -1.11
C ALA A 33 -0.58 -11.88 -1.78
N ILE A 34 -0.25 -11.81 -3.06
CA ILE A 34 0.22 -12.94 -3.88
C ILE A 34 1.56 -13.48 -3.37
N ALA A 35 2.50 -12.61 -3.00
CA ALA A 35 3.82 -13.00 -2.53
C ALA A 35 3.77 -13.89 -1.27
N ASN A 36 2.81 -13.66 -0.37
CA ASN A 36 2.64 -14.47 0.84
C ASN A 36 2.35 -15.96 0.53
N VAL A 37 1.52 -16.21 -0.47
CA VAL A 37 1.15 -17.58 -0.88
C VAL A 37 2.32 -18.30 -1.53
N ALA A 38 3.18 -17.57 -2.23
CA ALA A 38 4.33 -18.13 -2.95
C ALA A 38 5.57 -18.39 -2.05
N LEU A 39 5.58 -17.91 -0.80
CA LEU A 39 6.75 -18.03 0.08
C LEU A 39 7.31 -19.45 0.21
N PRO A 40 6.51 -20.51 0.42
CA PRO A 40 7.05 -21.88 0.50
C PRO A 40 7.72 -22.32 -0.79
N THR A 41 7.11 -22.03 -1.94
CA THR A 41 7.65 -22.36 -3.27
C THR A 41 8.94 -21.60 -3.55
N ILE A 42 8.99 -20.29 -3.23
CA ILE A 42 10.19 -19.45 -3.35
C ILE A 42 11.31 -19.97 -2.45
N ALA A 43 11.00 -20.34 -1.20
CA ALA A 43 11.99 -20.86 -0.26
C ALA A 43 12.62 -22.16 -0.79
N THR A 44 11.80 -23.06 -1.32
CA THR A 44 12.28 -24.33 -1.89
C THR A 44 13.15 -24.10 -3.13
N ASP A 45 12.69 -23.27 -4.07
CA ASP A 45 13.36 -23.01 -5.35
C ASP A 45 14.70 -22.29 -5.18
N LEU A 46 14.76 -21.32 -4.23
CA LEU A 46 15.97 -20.57 -3.93
C LEU A 46 16.82 -21.17 -2.80
N HIS A 47 16.56 -22.42 -2.38
CA HIS A 47 17.27 -23.12 -1.32
C HIS A 47 17.40 -22.29 -0.03
N ALA A 48 16.35 -21.54 0.31
CA ALA A 48 16.29 -20.65 1.47
C ALA A 48 15.53 -21.28 2.63
N THR A 49 15.82 -20.83 3.85
CA THR A 49 15.02 -21.24 5.01
C THR A 49 13.66 -20.55 5.03
N PRO A 50 12.60 -21.17 5.57
CA PRO A 50 11.30 -20.51 5.71
C PRO A 50 11.39 -19.16 6.45
N ALA A 51 12.23 -19.08 7.48
CA ALA A 51 12.44 -17.85 8.24
C ALA A 51 13.07 -16.72 7.41
N SER A 52 14.04 -17.05 6.54
CA SER A 52 14.66 -16.05 5.66
C SER A 52 13.77 -15.63 4.49
N SER A 53 12.90 -16.52 3.99
CA SER A 53 12.00 -16.23 2.88
C SER A 53 10.94 -15.15 3.24
N ILE A 54 10.57 -15.00 4.51
CA ILE A 54 9.64 -13.99 4.99
C ILE A 54 10.13 -12.58 4.62
N TRP A 55 11.45 -12.38 4.50
CA TRP A 55 12.00 -11.08 4.09
C TRP A 55 11.56 -10.63 2.70
N VAL A 56 11.18 -11.54 1.81
CA VAL A 56 10.60 -11.22 0.50
C VAL A 56 9.32 -10.36 0.64
N VAL A 57 8.51 -10.66 1.65
CA VAL A 57 7.28 -9.90 1.94
C VAL A 57 7.58 -8.69 2.82
N ASN A 58 8.33 -8.88 3.91
CA ASN A 58 8.62 -7.82 4.87
C ASN A 58 9.36 -6.64 4.23
N ALA A 59 10.35 -6.91 3.36
CA ALA A 59 11.12 -5.88 2.68
C ALA A 59 10.23 -4.96 1.83
N TYR A 60 9.27 -5.51 1.11
CA TYR A 60 8.27 -4.77 0.35
C TYR A 60 7.40 -3.90 1.26
N GLN A 61 6.84 -4.48 2.32
CA GLN A 61 5.97 -3.77 3.26
C GLN A 61 6.70 -2.65 4.00
N ILE A 62 7.92 -2.92 4.48
CA ILE A 62 8.76 -1.91 5.13
C ILE A 62 9.04 -0.75 4.18
N ALA A 63 9.45 -1.05 2.94
CA ALA A 63 9.73 -0.02 1.94
C ALA A 63 8.50 0.86 1.65
N ILE A 64 7.29 0.27 1.59
CA ILE A 64 6.05 1.03 1.46
C ILE A 64 5.87 1.96 2.66
N VAL A 65 5.87 1.43 3.87
CA VAL A 65 5.53 2.20 5.08
C VAL A 65 6.49 3.35 5.31
N ILE A 66 7.81 3.11 5.20
CA ILE A 66 8.83 4.13 5.44
C ILE A 66 8.83 5.25 4.41
N SER A 67 8.34 5.00 3.19
CA SER A 67 8.41 5.96 2.08
C SER A 67 7.07 6.60 1.72
N LEU A 68 5.94 6.09 2.22
CA LEU A 68 4.59 6.55 1.85
C LEU A 68 4.41 8.06 2.06
N LEU A 69 4.78 8.59 3.22
CA LEU A 69 4.67 10.02 3.54
C LEU A 69 5.62 10.85 2.67
N SER A 70 6.83 10.36 2.44
CA SER A 70 7.82 11.04 1.59
C SER A 70 7.32 11.18 0.16
N PHE A 71 6.74 10.11 -0.44
CA PHE A 71 6.18 10.18 -1.78
C PHE A 71 4.91 11.03 -1.85
N SER A 72 4.09 11.08 -0.79
CA SER A 72 2.97 12.00 -0.71
C SER A 72 3.45 13.45 -0.82
N PHE A 73 4.46 13.83 -0.04
CA PHE A 73 5.05 15.16 -0.06
C PHE A 73 5.73 15.48 -1.42
N LEU A 74 6.44 14.50 -2.00
CA LEU A 74 7.01 14.63 -3.34
C LEU A 74 5.90 14.82 -4.41
N GLY A 75 4.74 14.19 -4.22
CA GLY A 75 3.54 14.40 -5.03
C GLY A 75 3.07 15.85 -4.96
N ASP A 76 3.11 16.44 -3.76
CA ASP A 76 2.82 17.86 -3.57
C ASP A 76 3.82 18.78 -4.25
N MET A 77 5.10 18.44 -4.24
CA MET A 77 6.17 19.26 -4.84
C MET A 77 6.22 19.16 -6.36
N PHE A 78 6.25 17.93 -6.88
CA PHE A 78 6.52 17.66 -8.29
C PHE A 78 5.27 17.36 -9.12
N GLY A 79 4.14 17.15 -8.43
CA GLY A 79 2.84 16.86 -9.01
C GLY A 79 2.53 15.35 -9.00
N TYR A 80 1.31 15.04 -8.63
CA TYR A 80 0.82 13.67 -8.41
C TYR A 80 0.94 12.77 -9.65
N ARG A 81 0.66 13.33 -10.85
CA ARG A 81 0.81 12.59 -12.11
C ARG A 81 2.25 12.14 -12.35
N ARG A 82 3.25 12.98 -12.03
CA ARG A 82 4.67 12.62 -12.20
C ARG A 82 5.06 11.52 -11.24
N ILE A 83 4.75 11.68 -9.95
CA ILE A 83 5.06 10.67 -8.93
C ILE A 83 4.38 9.35 -9.25
N TYR A 84 3.13 9.36 -9.67
CA TYR A 84 2.41 8.14 -10.07
C TYR A 84 3.08 7.42 -11.25
N LYS A 85 3.46 8.15 -12.30
CA LYS A 85 4.16 7.56 -13.45
C LYS A 85 5.54 7.01 -13.09
N CYS A 86 6.32 7.76 -12.30
CA CYS A 86 7.61 7.27 -11.80
C CYS A 86 7.41 6.00 -10.94
N GLY A 87 6.40 6.00 -10.07
CA GLY A 87 6.03 4.84 -9.28
C GLY A 87 5.70 3.61 -10.15
N LEU A 88 4.90 3.79 -11.22
CA LEU A 88 4.62 2.71 -12.18
C LEU A 88 5.89 2.18 -12.84
N VAL A 89 6.77 3.05 -13.32
CA VAL A 89 8.03 2.63 -13.96
C VAL A 89 8.91 1.85 -12.97
N VAL A 90 9.09 2.37 -11.76
CA VAL A 90 9.88 1.68 -10.72
C VAL A 90 9.24 0.33 -10.37
N PHE A 91 7.93 0.28 -10.20
CA PHE A 91 7.19 -0.95 -9.89
C PHE A 91 7.33 -1.99 -11.01
N LEU A 92 7.22 -1.58 -12.27
CA LEU A 92 7.40 -2.43 -13.44
C LEU A 92 8.80 -3.03 -13.53
N LEU A 93 9.81 -2.17 -13.48
CA LEU A 93 11.20 -2.60 -13.58
C LEU A 93 11.58 -3.54 -12.43
N SER A 94 11.18 -3.21 -11.22
CA SER A 94 11.43 -4.07 -10.06
C SER A 94 10.64 -5.39 -10.11
N SER A 95 9.42 -5.40 -10.67
CA SER A 95 8.69 -6.65 -10.92
C SER A 95 9.44 -7.57 -11.89
N LEU A 96 10.03 -6.99 -12.95
CA LEU A 96 10.89 -7.74 -13.84
C LEU A 96 12.14 -8.26 -13.12
N PHE A 97 12.78 -7.44 -12.28
CA PHE A 97 13.92 -7.87 -11.44
C PHE A 97 13.52 -8.98 -10.47
N CYS A 98 12.34 -8.93 -9.85
CA CYS A 98 11.84 -10.03 -9.01
C CYS A 98 11.73 -11.33 -9.82
N ALA A 99 11.18 -11.27 -11.03
CA ALA A 99 11.04 -12.45 -11.89
C ALA A 99 12.37 -13.03 -12.39
N LEU A 100 13.38 -12.20 -12.55
CA LEU A 100 14.73 -12.58 -12.98
C LEU A 100 15.66 -12.97 -11.82
N SER A 101 15.18 -12.90 -10.57
CA SER A 101 16.00 -13.19 -9.39
C SER A 101 16.29 -14.69 -9.28
N ASP A 102 17.58 -15.01 -9.06
CA ASP A 102 18.07 -16.37 -8.86
C ASP A 102 18.62 -16.59 -7.43
N SER A 103 18.48 -15.62 -6.56
CA SER A 103 18.84 -15.71 -5.13
C SER A 103 17.86 -14.95 -4.27
N LEU A 104 17.74 -15.37 -2.98
CA LEU A 104 16.88 -14.70 -2.03
C LEU A 104 17.27 -13.24 -1.79
N GLN A 105 18.59 -12.94 -1.74
CA GLN A 105 19.09 -11.59 -1.55
C GLN A 105 18.69 -10.68 -2.72
N MET A 106 18.87 -11.15 -3.96
CA MET A 106 18.47 -10.41 -5.15
C MET A 106 16.98 -10.15 -5.18
N LEU A 107 16.17 -11.18 -4.87
CA LEU A 107 14.71 -11.05 -4.78
C LEU A 107 14.31 -10.06 -3.69
N THR A 108 14.89 -10.13 -2.51
CA THR A 108 14.61 -9.21 -1.39
C THR A 108 14.96 -7.77 -1.77
N LEU A 109 16.11 -7.54 -2.41
CA LEU A 109 16.49 -6.21 -2.88
C LEU A 109 15.52 -5.68 -3.93
N ALA A 110 15.13 -6.52 -4.90
CA ALA A 110 14.13 -6.17 -5.91
C ALA A 110 12.78 -5.81 -5.25
N ARG A 111 12.39 -6.51 -4.17
CA ARG A 111 11.18 -6.24 -3.37
C ARG A 111 11.25 -4.90 -2.64
N VAL A 112 12.43 -4.50 -2.12
CA VAL A 112 12.61 -3.14 -1.56
C VAL A 112 12.33 -2.09 -2.62
N ILE A 113 12.93 -2.22 -3.80
CA ILE A 113 12.76 -1.27 -4.91
C ILE A 113 11.29 -1.24 -5.36
N GLN A 114 10.65 -2.41 -5.45
CA GLN A 114 9.23 -2.55 -5.80
C GLN A 114 8.33 -1.88 -4.76
N GLY A 115 8.67 -2.00 -3.47
CA GLY A 115 7.98 -1.31 -2.38
C GLY A 115 8.01 0.21 -2.51
N PHE A 116 9.11 0.81 -2.94
CA PHE A 116 9.15 2.25 -3.26
C PHE A 116 8.22 2.60 -4.42
N GLY A 117 8.16 1.77 -5.47
CA GLY A 117 7.20 1.92 -6.56
C GLY A 117 5.76 1.87 -6.07
N GLY A 118 5.42 0.85 -5.26
CA GLY A 118 4.11 0.68 -4.62
C GLY A 118 3.73 1.86 -3.72
N ALA A 119 4.67 2.34 -2.90
CA ALA A 119 4.46 3.51 -2.05
C ALA A 119 4.15 4.78 -2.87
N ALA A 120 4.86 4.99 -3.97
CA ALA A 120 4.61 6.13 -4.86
C ALA A 120 3.21 6.04 -5.49
N LEU A 121 2.73 4.85 -5.86
CA LEU A 121 1.36 4.66 -6.38
C LEU A 121 0.31 4.93 -5.30
N MET A 122 0.47 4.33 -4.12
CA MET A 122 -0.50 4.40 -3.02
C MET A 122 -0.59 5.80 -2.41
N SER A 123 0.55 6.48 -2.25
CA SER A 123 0.63 7.79 -1.59
C SER A 123 -0.14 8.88 -2.32
N VAL A 124 -0.12 8.88 -3.65
CA VAL A 124 -0.78 9.91 -4.47
C VAL A 124 -2.17 9.50 -4.97
N ASN A 125 -2.58 8.27 -4.69
CA ASN A 125 -3.84 7.68 -5.19
C ASN A 125 -5.06 8.52 -4.78
N THR A 126 -5.22 8.80 -3.49
CA THR A 126 -6.33 9.61 -2.96
C THR A 126 -6.34 11.04 -3.51
N ALA A 127 -5.15 11.65 -3.67
CA ALA A 127 -5.03 12.98 -4.26
C ALA A 127 -5.45 13.00 -5.74
N LEU A 128 -5.10 11.96 -6.50
CA LEU A 128 -5.55 11.81 -7.89
C LEU A 128 -7.06 11.61 -7.97
N ILE A 129 -7.65 10.81 -7.09
CA ILE A 129 -9.12 10.62 -7.03
C ILE A 129 -9.82 11.99 -6.85
N ARG A 130 -9.32 12.84 -5.93
CA ARG A 130 -9.85 14.20 -5.70
C ARG A 130 -9.75 15.11 -6.92
N LEU A 131 -8.76 14.92 -7.78
CA LEU A 131 -8.61 15.68 -9.03
C LEU A 131 -9.47 15.14 -10.18
N ILE A 132 -9.77 13.85 -10.15
CA ILE A 132 -10.53 13.15 -11.20
C ILE A 132 -12.03 13.32 -11.01
N TYR A 133 -12.51 13.18 -9.77
CA TYR A 133 -13.93 13.29 -9.47
C TYR A 133 -14.34 14.71 -9.11
N PRO A 134 -15.51 15.19 -9.58
CA PRO A 134 -16.16 16.38 -9.03
C PRO A 134 -16.42 16.19 -7.53
N GLN A 135 -16.41 17.30 -6.77
CA GLN A 135 -16.62 17.25 -5.32
C GLN A 135 -17.89 16.49 -4.93
N ARG A 136 -18.98 16.71 -5.67
CA ARG A 136 -20.28 16.02 -5.46
C ARG A 136 -20.24 14.51 -5.64
N PHE A 137 -19.24 13.95 -6.31
CA PHE A 137 -19.08 12.51 -6.55
C PHE A 137 -17.82 11.92 -5.90
N LEU A 138 -17.18 12.67 -5.01
CA LEU A 138 -15.95 12.23 -4.37
C LEU A 138 -16.16 10.98 -3.50
N GLY A 139 -17.31 10.90 -2.80
CA GLY A 139 -17.68 9.74 -2.01
C GLY A 139 -17.73 8.45 -2.84
N ARG A 140 -18.31 8.53 -4.05
CA ARG A 140 -18.30 7.39 -5.01
C ARG A 140 -16.90 7.00 -5.43
N GLY A 141 -16.04 7.98 -5.73
CA GLY A 141 -14.65 7.73 -6.10
C GLY A 141 -13.89 7.01 -4.99
N MET A 142 -14.06 7.43 -3.76
CA MET A 142 -13.46 6.78 -2.58
C MET A 142 -14.05 5.40 -2.33
N GLY A 143 -15.37 5.24 -2.47
CA GLY A 143 -16.05 3.94 -2.35
C GLY A 143 -15.56 2.92 -3.38
N ILE A 144 -15.42 3.33 -4.65
CA ILE A 144 -14.86 2.48 -5.71
C ILE A 144 -13.42 2.09 -5.38
N ASN A 145 -12.60 3.04 -4.91
CA ASN A 145 -11.22 2.74 -4.52
C ASN A 145 -11.15 1.69 -3.39
N SER A 146 -11.95 1.86 -2.34
CA SER A 146 -12.02 0.90 -1.22
C SER A 146 -12.51 -0.47 -1.68
N PHE A 147 -13.50 -0.51 -2.58
CA PHE A 147 -13.98 -1.73 -3.22
C PHE A 147 -12.86 -2.46 -3.97
N ILE A 148 -12.10 -1.75 -4.80
CA ILE A 148 -10.99 -2.32 -5.58
C ILE A 148 -9.91 -2.88 -4.66
N VAL A 149 -9.54 -2.15 -3.59
CA VAL A 149 -8.58 -2.62 -2.59
C VAL A 149 -9.05 -3.92 -1.93
N ALA A 150 -10.32 -3.97 -1.51
CA ALA A 150 -10.90 -5.15 -0.86
C ALA A 150 -10.92 -6.38 -1.80
N VAL A 151 -11.39 -6.18 -3.04
CA VAL A 151 -11.43 -7.24 -4.07
C VAL A 151 -10.02 -7.73 -4.41
N SER A 152 -9.07 -6.82 -4.59
CA SER A 152 -7.68 -7.17 -4.90
C SER A 152 -7.03 -7.98 -3.76
N SER A 153 -7.23 -7.55 -2.50
CA SER A 153 -6.73 -8.31 -1.34
C SER A 153 -7.34 -9.71 -1.25
N ALA A 154 -8.65 -9.83 -1.46
CA ALA A 154 -9.35 -11.11 -1.36
C ALA A 154 -9.02 -12.06 -2.55
N ALA A 155 -8.82 -11.51 -3.74
CA ALA A 155 -8.48 -12.29 -4.94
C ALA A 155 -7.01 -12.76 -4.96
N GLY A 156 -6.14 -12.10 -4.20
CA GLY A 156 -4.69 -12.38 -4.21
C GLY A 156 -4.34 -13.85 -4.05
N PRO A 157 -4.77 -14.53 -2.97
CA PRO A 157 -4.47 -15.94 -2.75
C PRO A 157 -4.99 -16.85 -3.86
N THR A 158 -6.19 -16.61 -4.37
CA THR A 158 -6.79 -17.40 -5.47
C THR A 158 -6.00 -17.24 -6.76
N ILE A 159 -5.62 -16.00 -7.11
CA ILE A 159 -4.80 -15.71 -8.30
C ILE A 159 -3.42 -16.35 -8.15
N ALA A 160 -2.80 -16.26 -6.96
CA ALA A 160 -1.53 -16.90 -6.70
C ALA A 160 -1.59 -18.41 -6.90
N ALA A 161 -2.58 -19.07 -6.29
CA ALA A 161 -2.78 -20.52 -6.43
C ALA A 161 -3.00 -20.93 -7.89
N ALA A 162 -3.83 -20.18 -8.64
CA ALA A 162 -4.09 -20.44 -10.05
C ALA A 162 -2.81 -20.32 -10.90
N ILE A 163 -1.97 -19.32 -10.67
CA ILE A 163 -0.71 -19.16 -11.39
C ILE A 163 0.27 -20.26 -11.01
N LEU A 164 0.42 -20.56 -9.72
CA LEU A 164 1.36 -21.58 -9.24
C LEU A 164 0.98 -23.02 -9.68
N SER A 165 -0.30 -23.26 -10.00
CA SER A 165 -0.74 -24.56 -10.53
C SER A 165 -0.27 -24.85 -11.95
N ILE A 166 0.06 -23.83 -12.74
CA ILE A 166 0.43 -23.95 -14.16
C ILE A 166 1.78 -23.35 -14.52
N ALA A 167 2.37 -22.54 -13.63
CA ALA A 167 3.58 -21.79 -13.89
C ALA A 167 4.46 -21.64 -12.64
N SER A 168 5.72 -21.23 -12.81
CA SER A 168 6.62 -20.93 -11.70
C SER A 168 6.22 -19.65 -10.96
N TRP A 169 6.70 -19.51 -9.72
CA TRP A 169 6.47 -18.31 -8.90
C TRP A 169 6.94 -17.00 -9.58
N LYS A 170 7.88 -17.08 -10.51
CA LYS A 170 8.36 -15.92 -11.28
C LYS A 170 7.25 -15.21 -12.05
N TRP A 171 6.23 -15.95 -12.50
CA TRP A 171 5.07 -15.41 -13.20
C TRP A 171 4.18 -14.54 -12.33
N LEU A 172 4.21 -14.72 -11.00
CA LEU A 172 3.48 -13.86 -10.07
C LEU A 172 3.96 -12.40 -10.14
N PHE A 173 5.22 -12.19 -10.45
CA PHE A 173 5.80 -10.87 -10.67
C PHE A 173 5.69 -10.42 -12.13
N LEU A 174 5.86 -11.35 -13.08
CA LEU A 174 5.78 -11.03 -14.51
C LEU A 174 4.40 -10.51 -14.93
N ILE A 175 3.31 -10.95 -14.30
CA ILE A 175 1.95 -10.46 -14.61
C ILE A 175 1.81 -8.95 -14.40
N ASN A 176 2.61 -8.36 -13.52
CA ASN A 176 2.64 -6.92 -13.29
C ASN A 176 3.19 -6.15 -14.50
N VAL A 177 4.01 -6.77 -15.35
CA VAL A 177 4.65 -6.09 -16.47
C VAL A 177 3.64 -5.65 -17.53
N PRO A 178 2.81 -6.54 -18.13
CA PRO A 178 1.83 -6.12 -19.11
C PRO A 178 0.77 -5.17 -18.50
N LEU A 179 0.30 -5.44 -17.28
CA LEU A 179 -0.69 -4.59 -16.60
C LEU A 179 -0.13 -3.19 -16.36
N GLY A 180 1.10 -3.09 -15.92
CA GLY A 180 1.72 -1.81 -15.63
C GLY A 180 2.09 -1.03 -16.89
N ILE A 181 2.43 -1.69 -18.01
CA ILE A 181 2.58 -1.01 -19.30
C ILE A 181 1.25 -0.39 -19.71
N ILE A 182 0.14 -1.13 -19.61
CA ILE A 182 -1.19 -0.61 -19.88
C ILE A 182 -1.50 0.58 -18.97
N ALA A 183 -1.28 0.44 -17.66
CA ALA A 183 -1.49 1.51 -16.69
C ALA A 183 -0.63 2.75 -17.00
N LEU A 184 0.62 2.57 -17.42
CA LEU A 184 1.53 3.67 -17.78
C LEU A 184 1.04 4.42 -19.03
N LEU A 185 0.62 3.71 -20.06
CA LEU A 185 0.05 4.30 -21.28
C LEU A 185 -1.23 5.09 -20.97
N LEU A 186 -2.12 4.52 -20.15
CA LEU A 186 -3.32 5.20 -19.69
C LEU A 186 -2.97 6.42 -18.81
N ALA A 187 -1.99 6.31 -17.92
CA ALA A 187 -1.52 7.41 -17.09
C ALA A 187 -0.97 8.59 -17.91
N MET A 188 -0.26 8.29 -18.98
CA MET A 188 0.25 9.32 -19.90
C MET A 188 -0.87 10.06 -20.62
N ARG A 189 -1.96 9.37 -20.96
CA ARG A 189 -3.05 9.94 -21.75
C ARG A 189 -4.13 10.62 -20.90
N PHE A 190 -4.54 9.99 -19.80
CA PHE A 190 -5.80 10.33 -19.11
C PHE A 190 -5.61 11.01 -17.76
N LEU A 191 -4.49 10.82 -17.07
CA LEU A 191 -4.31 11.49 -15.77
C LEU A 191 -4.25 13.00 -15.92
N PRO A 192 -4.88 13.77 -15.00
CA PRO A 192 -4.87 15.22 -15.05
C PRO A 192 -3.45 15.77 -15.04
N PRO A 193 -3.19 16.87 -15.77
CA PRO A 193 -1.88 17.51 -15.75
C PRO A 193 -1.56 17.99 -14.34
N ASN A 194 -0.27 18.06 -14.02
CA ASN A 194 0.16 18.65 -12.75
C ASN A 194 -0.24 20.12 -12.71
N GLY A 195 -0.96 20.52 -11.67
CA GLY A 195 -1.30 21.93 -11.44
C GLY A 195 -0.04 22.77 -11.24
N SER A 196 -0.08 24.03 -11.70
CA SER A 196 0.96 25.00 -11.40
C SER A 196 0.81 25.45 -9.95
N ARG A 197 1.75 25.09 -9.07
CA ARG A 197 1.82 25.63 -7.70
C ARG A 197 2.71 26.86 -7.67
N ALA A 198 2.21 27.92 -7.09
CA ALA A 198 2.93 29.19 -6.94
C ALA A 198 4.17 29.08 -6.01
N SER A 199 4.14 28.15 -5.06
CA SER A 199 5.22 27.88 -4.11
C SER A 199 5.52 26.38 -4.08
N LYS A 200 6.81 26.02 -4.23
CA LYS A 200 7.29 24.65 -4.04
C LYS A 200 7.88 24.55 -2.64
N PRO A 201 7.25 23.81 -1.71
CA PRO A 201 7.87 23.57 -0.42
C PRO A 201 9.20 22.84 -0.61
N ARG A 202 10.19 23.08 0.26
CA ARG A 202 11.45 22.37 0.23
C ARG A 202 11.25 20.98 0.87
N PHE A 203 11.81 19.94 0.23
CA PHE A 203 11.78 18.60 0.79
C PHE A 203 12.66 18.55 2.05
N ASP A 204 12.09 18.15 3.17
CA ASP A 204 12.80 17.99 4.43
C ASP A 204 13.34 16.57 4.57
N LEU A 205 14.55 16.36 4.06
CA LEU A 205 15.25 15.06 4.13
C LEU A 205 15.41 14.53 5.56
N PRO A 206 15.77 15.35 6.57
CA PRO A 206 15.85 14.86 7.96
C PRO A 206 14.53 14.29 8.47
N SER A 207 13.41 14.94 8.19
CA SER A 207 12.08 14.39 8.53
C SER A 207 11.78 13.07 7.82
N ALA A 208 12.14 12.95 6.55
CA ALA A 208 11.96 11.70 5.80
C ALA A 208 12.79 10.55 6.41
N VAL A 209 14.04 10.82 6.79
CA VAL A 209 14.92 9.84 7.45
C VAL A 209 14.37 9.45 8.83
N MET A 210 13.96 10.43 9.65
CA MET A 210 13.36 10.15 10.96
C MET A 210 12.08 9.33 10.84
N ASN A 211 11.22 9.64 9.85
CA ASN A 211 10.05 8.85 9.56
C ASN A 211 10.41 7.39 9.20
N ALA A 212 11.37 7.22 8.29
CA ALA A 212 11.82 5.90 7.87
C ALA A 212 12.40 5.09 9.03
N LEU A 213 13.23 5.71 9.88
CA LEU A 213 13.79 5.06 11.06
C LEU A 213 12.71 4.71 12.09
N THR A 214 11.76 5.61 12.37
CA THR A 214 10.69 5.37 13.35
C THR A 214 9.84 4.17 12.95
N PHE A 215 9.30 4.17 11.74
CA PHE A 215 8.43 3.07 11.28
C PHE A 215 9.23 1.82 10.89
N GLY A 216 10.43 1.97 10.34
CA GLY A 216 11.30 0.84 10.03
C GLY A 216 11.69 0.07 11.29
N LEU A 217 12.18 0.75 12.33
CA LEU A 217 12.54 0.12 13.60
C LEU A 217 11.32 -0.51 14.30
N LEU A 218 10.16 0.12 14.22
CA LEU A 218 8.92 -0.47 14.76
C LEU A 218 8.61 -1.82 14.11
N ILE A 219 8.67 -1.89 12.77
CA ILE A 219 8.33 -3.12 12.03
C ILE A 219 9.42 -4.17 12.24
N THR A 220 10.71 -3.80 12.26
CA THR A 220 11.80 -4.74 12.52
C THR A 220 11.74 -5.31 13.92
N ALA A 221 11.47 -4.49 14.94
CA ALA A 221 11.29 -4.95 16.32
C ALA A 221 10.10 -5.91 16.47
N LEU A 222 8.95 -5.60 15.86
CA LEU A 222 7.78 -6.50 15.87
C LEU A 222 8.07 -7.81 15.13
N SER A 223 8.73 -7.75 13.98
CA SER A 223 9.13 -8.94 13.22
C SER A 223 10.17 -9.77 13.96
N GLY A 224 11.13 -9.10 14.62
CA GLY A 224 12.15 -9.75 15.44
C GLY A 224 11.56 -10.47 16.64
N PHE A 225 10.56 -9.87 17.28
CA PHE A 225 9.81 -10.54 18.37
C PHE A 225 9.13 -11.82 17.89
N ALA A 226 8.45 -11.75 16.75
CA ALA A 226 7.76 -12.91 16.15
C ALA A 226 8.75 -14.02 15.72
N GLN A 227 10.00 -13.68 15.37
CA GLN A 227 11.06 -14.61 14.96
C GLN A 227 11.94 -15.09 16.13
N GLY A 228 11.63 -14.71 17.38
CA GLY A 228 12.38 -15.13 18.56
C GLY A 228 13.77 -14.50 18.70
N GLN A 229 13.98 -13.30 18.16
CA GLN A 229 15.21 -12.54 18.38
C GLN A 229 15.42 -12.21 19.86
N SER A 230 16.67 -11.86 20.22
CA SER A 230 16.98 -11.53 21.60
C SER A 230 16.17 -10.31 22.08
N LEU A 231 15.58 -10.41 23.27
CA LEU A 231 14.80 -9.32 23.88
C LEU A 231 15.62 -8.04 24.04
N THR A 232 16.93 -8.17 24.24
CA THR A 232 17.85 -7.02 24.35
C THR A 232 17.90 -6.23 23.06
N LEU A 233 17.99 -6.89 21.91
CA LEU A 233 18.01 -6.25 20.59
C LEU A 233 16.66 -5.55 20.32
N ILE A 234 15.58 -6.26 20.56
CA ILE A 234 14.21 -5.71 20.37
C ILE A 234 13.99 -4.48 21.26
N ALA A 235 14.42 -4.55 22.55
CA ALA A 235 14.33 -3.41 23.47
C ALA A 235 15.17 -2.23 22.99
N ALA A 236 16.38 -2.48 22.48
CA ALA A 236 17.23 -1.44 21.90
C ALA A 236 16.58 -0.77 20.68
N GLU A 237 16.01 -1.57 19.75
CA GLU A 237 15.29 -1.05 18.58
C GLU A 237 14.09 -0.20 18.99
N LEU A 238 13.30 -0.63 19.98
CA LEU A 238 12.14 0.12 20.48
C LEU A 238 12.56 1.42 21.19
N VAL A 239 13.64 1.41 21.96
CA VAL A 239 14.16 2.63 22.62
C VAL A 239 14.62 3.64 21.56
N VAL A 240 15.41 3.20 20.57
CA VAL A 240 15.85 4.08 19.48
C VAL A 240 14.64 4.60 18.69
N MET A 241 13.66 3.75 18.38
CA MET A 241 12.41 4.13 17.71
C MET A 241 11.67 5.23 18.48
N VAL A 242 11.51 5.08 19.80
CA VAL A 242 10.83 6.08 20.64
C VAL A 242 11.61 7.41 20.65
N VAL A 243 12.92 7.35 20.82
CA VAL A 243 13.77 8.57 20.81
C VAL A 243 13.67 9.29 19.46
N VAL A 244 13.86 8.57 18.36
CA VAL A 244 13.77 9.15 17.00
C VAL A 244 12.35 9.66 16.74
N GLY A 245 11.32 8.93 17.17
CA GLY A 245 9.90 9.31 17.03
C GLY A 245 9.59 10.62 17.78
N ILE A 246 10.12 10.81 18.99
CA ILE A 246 9.97 12.07 19.74
C ILE A 246 10.63 13.23 18.97
N PHE A 247 11.87 13.05 18.49
CA PHE A 247 12.53 14.07 17.69
C PHE A 247 11.77 14.35 16.37
N PHE A 248 11.26 13.32 15.72
CA PHE A 248 10.42 13.45 14.51
C PHE A 248 9.20 14.31 14.80
N ILE A 249 8.39 13.97 15.83
CA ILE A 249 7.20 14.73 16.19
C ILE A 249 7.52 16.18 16.53
N ARG A 250 8.55 16.43 17.36
CA ARG A 250 8.98 17.80 17.72
C ARG A 250 9.35 18.61 16.47
N ARG A 251 10.06 17.98 15.53
CA ARG A 251 10.44 18.62 14.28
C ARG A 251 9.21 18.92 13.40
N GLN A 252 8.26 17.97 13.29
CA GLN A 252 7.03 18.20 12.52
C GLN A 252 6.22 19.41 13.06
N LEU A 253 6.18 19.58 14.38
CA LEU A 253 5.47 20.70 15.01
C LEU A 253 6.17 22.05 14.80
N SER A 254 7.46 22.08 14.46
CA SER A 254 8.23 23.29 14.20
C SER A 254 8.27 23.73 12.74
N LEU A 255 7.86 22.87 11.81
CA LEU A 255 7.93 23.15 10.36
C LEU A 255 6.64 23.82 9.86
N PRO A 256 6.75 24.86 8.99
CA PRO A 256 5.58 25.50 8.40
C PRO A 256 4.81 24.60 7.42
N VAL A 257 5.50 23.64 6.79
CA VAL A 257 4.91 22.62 5.92
C VAL A 257 5.47 21.26 6.34
N PRO A 258 4.86 20.60 7.34
CA PRO A 258 5.34 19.33 7.83
C PRO A 258 5.04 18.17 6.86
N LEU A 259 5.85 17.10 6.94
CA LEU A 259 5.61 15.83 6.25
C LEU A 259 4.36 15.12 6.80
N LEU A 260 4.20 15.18 8.12
CA LEU A 260 3.05 14.67 8.86
C LEU A 260 2.44 15.83 9.66
N PRO A 261 1.23 16.29 9.33
CA PRO A 261 0.55 17.37 10.05
C PRO A 261 0.03 16.90 11.42
N VAL A 262 0.94 16.72 12.37
CA VAL A 262 0.65 16.22 13.73
C VAL A 262 -0.28 17.16 14.49
N ASP A 263 -0.29 18.44 14.15
CA ASP A 263 -1.18 19.47 14.69
C ASP A 263 -2.66 19.14 14.49
N LEU A 264 -3.01 18.44 13.41
CA LEU A 264 -4.39 17.99 13.16
C LEU A 264 -4.90 16.99 14.24
N LEU A 265 -3.99 16.27 14.90
CA LEU A 265 -4.37 15.38 16.00
C LEU A 265 -4.90 16.14 17.23
N ARG A 266 -4.70 17.46 17.31
CA ARG A 266 -5.33 18.32 18.35
C ARG A 266 -6.81 18.52 18.12
N ILE A 267 -7.31 18.25 16.91
CA ILE A 267 -8.75 18.31 16.61
C ILE A 267 -9.39 16.99 17.06
N PRO A 268 -10.28 17.00 18.06
CA PRO A 268 -10.80 15.76 18.66
C PRO A 268 -11.47 14.83 17.65
N LEU A 269 -12.26 15.39 16.73
CA LEU A 269 -12.93 14.61 15.69
C LEU A 269 -11.94 13.89 14.78
N PHE A 270 -10.86 14.56 14.38
CA PHE A 270 -9.82 14.00 13.54
C PHE A 270 -9.04 12.90 14.27
N SER A 271 -8.63 13.17 15.51
CA SER A 271 -7.90 12.21 16.36
C SER A 271 -8.72 10.95 16.63
N LEU A 272 -10.00 11.10 17.02
CA LEU A 272 -10.90 9.97 17.22
C LEU A 272 -11.11 9.16 15.94
N SER A 273 -11.25 9.83 14.78
CA SER A 273 -11.41 9.14 13.50
C SER A 273 -10.17 8.30 13.15
N ILE A 274 -8.95 8.84 13.38
CA ILE A 274 -7.72 8.08 13.17
C ILE A 274 -7.61 6.92 14.15
N CYS A 275 -7.85 7.13 15.45
CA CYS A 275 -7.81 6.07 16.45
C CYS A 275 -8.80 4.95 16.10
N THR A 276 -10.04 5.30 15.73
CA THR A 276 -11.05 4.33 15.31
C THR A 276 -10.58 3.54 14.08
N SER A 277 -10.00 4.23 13.08
CA SER A 277 -9.47 3.57 11.88
C SER A 277 -8.35 2.59 12.23
N VAL A 278 -7.37 3.01 13.03
CA VAL A 278 -6.26 2.15 13.48
C VAL A 278 -6.77 0.93 14.23
N CYS A 279 -7.64 1.11 15.24
CA CYS A 279 -8.22 0.02 16.01
C CYS A 279 -9.02 -0.94 15.12
N SER A 280 -9.81 -0.40 14.18
CA SER A 280 -10.62 -1.19 13.25
C SER A 280 -9.73 -2.04 12.32
N PHE A 281 -8.67 -1.45 11.73
CA PHE A 281 -7.73 -2.20 10.90
C PHE A 281 -6.94 -3.24 11.68
N CYS A 282 -6.50 -2.93 12.90
CA CYS A 282 -5.84 -3.90 13.78
C CYS A 282 -6.76 -5.09 14.09
N ALA A 283 -8.01 -4.82 14.49
CA ALA A 283 -9.00 -5.87 14.76
C ALA A 283 -9.30 -6.71 13.50
N GLN A 284 -9.43 -6.06 12.35
CA GLN A 284 -9.65 -6.73 11.07
C GLN A 284 -8.49 -7.65 10.69
N MET A 285 -7.25 -7.17 10.79
CA MET A 285 -6.07 -7.98 10.48
C MET A 285 -5.91 -9.14 11.47
N LEU A 286 -6.12 -8.89 12.76
CA LEU A 286 -6.10 -9.93 13.77
C LEU A 286 -7.13 -11.02 13.46
N ALA A 287 -8.37 -10.65 13.12
CA ALA A 287 -9.42 -11.59 12.77
C ALA A 287 -9.08 -12.36 11.47
N MET A 288 -8.58 -11.68 10.44
CA MET A 288 -8.18 -12.35 9.18
C MET A 288 -7.09 -13.41 9.37
N VAL A 289 -6.21 -13.21 10.35
CA VAL A 289 -5.15 -14.19 10.64
C VAL A 289 -5.64 -15.27 11.60
N SER A 290 -6.34 -14.90 12.68
CA SER A 290 -6.70 -15.85 13.75
C SER A 290 -7.89 -16.75 13.41
N LEU A 291 -8.90 -16.24 12.66
CA LEU A 291 -10.10 -17.01 12.35
C LEU A 291 -9.81 -18.30 11.52
N PRO A 292 -8.97 -18.28 10.47
CA PRO A 292 -8.64 -19.51 9.75
C PRO A 292 -8.01 -20.56 10.66
N PHE A 293 -7.07 -20.16 11.53
CA PHE A 293 -6.45 -21.07 12.48
C PHE A 293 -7.48 -21.65 13.45
N TYR A 294 -8.35 -20.80 14.02
CA TYR A 294 -9.38 -21.26 14.92
C TYR A 294 -10.34 -22.24 14.27
N LEU A 295 -10.81 -21.94 13.05
CA LEU A 295 -11.74 -22.80 12.31
C LEU A 295 -11.10 -24.15 11.96
N GLN A 296 -9.82 -24.18 11.56
CA GLN A 296 -9.15 -25.40 11.15
C GLN A 296 -8.63 -26.21 12.35
N THR A 297 -7.95 -25.55 13.32
CA THR A 297 -7.28 -26.27 14.41
C THR A 297 -8.19 -26.59 15.58
N VAL A 298 -9.15 -25.71 15.92
CA VAL A 298 -10.04 -25.90 17.06
C VAL A 298 -11.36 -26.54 16.65
N LEU A 299 -11.98 -26.06 15.56
CA LEU A 299 -13.26 -26.59 15.07
C LEU A 299 -13.11 -27.71 14.03
N GLY A 300 -11.89 -28.09 13.64
CA GLY A 300 -11.63 -29.20 12.73
C GLY A 300 -12.21 -29.03 11.31
N ARG A 301 -12.47 -27.77 10.90
CA ARG A 301 -13.03 -27.50 9.58
C ARG A 301 -11.99 -27.68 8.49
N SER A 302 -12.42 -28.14 7.32
CA SER A 302 -11.55 -28.25 6.15
C SER A 302 -11.13 -26.84 5.64
N GLU A 303 -10.08 -26.77 4.85
CA GLU A 303 -9.63 -25.54 4.22
C GLU A 303 -10.73 -24.89 3.37
N VAL A 304 -11.51 -25.72 2.64
CA VAL A 304 -12.61 -25.27 1.80
C VAL A 304 -13.76 -24.70 2.63
N GLU A 305 -14.16 -25.37 3.72
CA GLU A 305 -15.19 -24.86 4.64
C GLU A 305 -14.75 -23.56 5.30
N THR A 306 -13.47 -23.48 5.71
CA THR A 306 -12.88 -22.26 6.27
C THR A 306 -12.95 -21.10 5.28
N GLY A 307 -12.60 -21.33 4.03
CA GLY A 307 -12.71 -20.34 2.96
C GLY A 307 -14.14 -19.86 2.76
N LEU A 308 -15.10 -20.78 2.72
CA LEU A 308 -16.53 -20.45 2.58
C LEU A 308 -17.05 -19.65 3.76
N LEU A 309 -16.66 -19.99 4.99
CA LEU A 309 -17.07 -19.28 6.21
C LEU A 309 -16.49 -17.85 6.29
N LEU A 310 -15.33 -17.60 5.68
CA LEU A 310 -14.70 -16.28 5.62
C LEU A 310 -15.18 -15.43 4.44
N THR A 311 -15.76 -16.04 3.41
CA THR A 311 -16.25 -15.36 2.20
C THR A 311 -17.29 -14.25 2.45
N PRO A 312 -18.22 -14.34 3.43
CA PRO A 312 -19.16 -13.25 3.73
C PRO A 312 -18.49 -11.90 4.04
N TRP A 313 -17.30 -11.90 4.62
CA TRP A 313 -16.59 -10.67 4.96
C TRP A 313 -16.23 -9.81 3.74
N PRO A 314 -15.44 -10.29 2.76
CA PRO A 314 -15.16 -9.51 1.55
C PRO A 314 -16.43 -9.18 0.78
N LEU A 315 -17.45 -10.05 0.76
CA LEU A 315 -18.73 -9.76 0.13
C LEU A 315 -19.46 -8.60 0.80
N ALA A 316 -19.50 -8.57 2.14
CA ALA A 316 -20.08 -7.45 2.88
C ALA A 316 -19.34 -6.14 2.59
N THR A 317 -18.00 -6.17 2.57
CA THR A 317 -17.18 -5.00 2.24
C THR A 317 -17.44 -4.53 0.80
N MET A 318 -17.60 -5.46 -0.13
CA MET A 318 -17.90 -5.19 -1.55
C MET A 318 -19.22 -4.42 -1.73
N VAL A 319 -20.23 -4.73 -0.92
CA VAL A 319 -21.54 -4.06 -0.96
C VAL A 319 -21.51 -2.76 -0.15
N MET A 320 -20.93 -2.79 1.05
CA MET A 320 -20.98 -1.66 1.98
C MET A 320 -20.08 -0.49 1.59
N ALA A 321 -18.94 -0.73 0.92
CA ALA A 321 -18.03 0.36 0.56
C ALA A 321 -18.64 1.34 -0.46
N PRO A 322 -19.27 0.90 -1.57
CA PRO A 322 -20.01 1.80 -2.47
C PRO A 322 -21.23 2.45 -1.81
N LEU A 323 -21.95 1.69 -0.97
CA LEU A 323 -23.12 2.19 -0.25
C LEU A 323 -22.75 3.31 0.72
N ALA A 324 -21.67 3.14 1.49
CA ALA A 324 -21.14 4.19 2.38
C ALA A 324 -20.75 5.44 1.58
N GLY A 325 -20.06 5.26 0.43
CA GLY A 325 -19.74 6.36 -0.47
C GLY A 325 -20.97 7.12 -0.95
N TYR A 326 -22.05 6.41 -1.28
CA TYR A 326 -23.33 7.02 -1.68
C TYR A 326 -24.04 7.75 -0.54
N LEU A 327 -24.00 7.19 0.69
CA LEU A 327 -24.63 7.81 1.86
C LEU A 327 -23.92 9.09 2.30
N ILE A 328 -22.60 9.18 2.13
CA ILE A 328 -21.82 10.39 2.45
C ILE A 328 -22.18 11.57 1.51
N GLU A 329 -22.65 11.27 0.29
CA GLU A 329 -23.03 12.27 -0.69
C GLU A 329 -24.40 12.92 -0.43
N ARG A 330 -25.22 12.38 0.50
CA ARG A 330 -26.51 12.89 0.91
C ARG A 330 -26.43 13.71 2.20
#